data_e5c02b5d92067ab723238e25f2055419
#
_entry.id   e5c02b5d92067ab723238e25f2055419
#
_cell.length_a   1.000
_cell.length_b   1.000
_cell.length_c   1.000
_cell.angle_alpha   90.00
_cell.angle_beta   90.00
_cell.angle_gamma   90.00
#
_symmetry.space_group_name_H-M   'P 1'
#
loop_
_entity.id
_entity.type
_entity.pdbx_description
1 polymer ?
#
loop_
_entity_poly.entity_id
_entity_poly.type
_entity_poly.pdbx_seq_one_letter_code
_entity_poly.pdbx_strand_id
1 'polypeptide(L)'
;MGDGGLVRTALYEKHLESGAKIVDFHGFELPIWYTSIQEEHLSCRKKSGIFDVSHMGFFEFCGEGVLSWLNSIGTQQYINFASGQCGYTHFLDNNGHLIDDMIFAVDSKNRVLGVPNASMISIMWDWFQSNLPDDDSITLRDLSDNTSIIALQGPESSSILEIVLGKENLVSRFRCQEISVNDLGITGWIQGTGYTGEKGVEIFIPEIQAPILWDALLNSGALPVGLGARDTLRLEKGYLLSGQDFLWPGLGVDSEIDFPEGFLARNSAETNVPFGLNLDHDFIGKKSVIKSMDSGAKWHGLLCQEKGPSPRPGHLVYDGSDHNAKIVGYVTSGGPSPSLNRTGIAMGYLEGVVLDQELWIQASSRRRIRSIVVKPPFV
;
A
#
# COMPACT_ATOMS: atom_id res chain seq x y z
N MET A 1 -0.74 7.74 -29.64
CA MET A 1 -0.59 8.96 -28.86
C MET A 1 -1.99 9.53 -28.72
N GLY A 2 -2.71 9.09 -27.68
CA GLY A 2 -4.02 9.61 -27.36
C GLY A 2 -3.87 10.98 -26.70
N ASP A 3 -4.86 11.81 -26.90
CA ASP A 3 -5.02 13.15 -26.32
C ASP A 3 -4.81 13.05 -24.79
N GLY A 4 -3.81 13.75 -24.27
CA GLY A 4 -3.29 13.59 -22.91
C GLY A 4 -4.22 14.09 -21.77
N GLY A 5 -5.49 13.66 -21.77
CA GLY A 5 -6.44 13.88 -20.68
C GLY A 5 -6.19 12.92 -19.53
N LEU A 6 -6.44 13.36 -18.28
CA LEU A 6 -6.41 12.52 -17.10
C LEU A 6 -7.52 11.46 -17.16
N VAL A 7 -7.25 10.30 -16.60
CA VAL A 7 -8.23 9.19 -16.54
C VAL A 7 -9.22 9.44 -15.40
N ARG A 8 -10.50 9.17 -15.66
CA ARG A 8 -11.58 9.23 -14.66
C ARG A 8 -12.04 7.83 -14.31
N THR A 9 -12.19 7.57 -13.03
CA THR A 9 -12.84 6.33 -12.57
C THR A 9 -14.35 6.39 -12.79
N ALA A 10 -15.03 5.26 -12.73
CA ALA A 10 -16.49 5.21 -12.79
C ALA A 10 -17.19 5.98 -11.64
N LEU A 11 -16.43 6.36 -10.61
CA LEU A 11 -16.92 7.10 -9.44
C LEU A 11 -16.68 8.61 -9.53
N TYR A 12 -16.10 9.13 -10.61
CA TYR A 12 -15.74 10.54 -10.74
C TYR A 12 -16.90 11.49 -10.43
N GLU A 13 -18.08 11.25 -11.04
CA GLU A 13 -19.27 12.09 -10.80
C GLU A 13 -19.75 11.98 -9.32
N LYS A 14 -19.65 10.78 -8.71
CA LYS A 14 -19.97 10.59 -7.29
C LYS A 14 -19.03 11.35 -6.36
N HIS A 15 -17.78 11.52 -6.75
CA HIS A 15 -16.83 12.36 -6.03
C HIS A 15 -17.23 13.84 -6.09
N LEU A 16 -17.61 14.34 -7.26
CA LEU A 16 -18.08 15.72 -7.42
C LEU A 16 -19.38 15.97 -6.63
N GLU A 17 -20.36 15.07 -6.73
CA GLU A 17 -21.62 15.13 -5.96
C GLU A 17 -21.35 15.19 -4.45
N SER A 18 -20.33 14.53 -3.96
CA SER A 18 -19.91 14.52 -2.56
C SER A 18 -19.02 15.70 -2.16
N GLY A 19 -18.76 16.65 -3.06
CA GLY A 19 -17.96 17.84 -2.81
C GLY A 19 -16.45 17.61 -2.76
N ALA A 20 -15.95 16.60 -3.44
CA ALA A 20 -14.53 16.26 -3.45
C ALA A 20 -13.66 17.34 -4.06
N LYS A 21 -12.49 17.59 -3.48
CA LYS A 21 -11.40 18.28 -4.14
C LYS A 21 -10.59 17.27 -4.96
N ILE A 22 -10.70 17.36 -6.26
CA ILE A 22 -10.01 16.48 -7.21
C ILE A 22 -8.59 16.96 -7.47
N VAL A 23 -7.66 16.02 -7.64
CA VAL A 23 -6.26 16.25 -8.03
C VAL A 23 -5.84 15.22 -9.07
N ASP A 24 -4.76 15.52 -9.79
CA ASP A 24 -4.03 14.52 -10.57
C ASP A 24 -3.25 13.60 -9.61
N PHE A 25 -3.50 12.31 -9.72
CA PHE A 25 -2.77 11.29 -8.98
C PHE A 25 -2.36 10.16 -9.96
N HIS A 26 -1.10 10.16 -10.36
CA HIS A 26 -0.56 9.20 -11.35
C HIS A 26 -1.38 9.11 -12.64
N GLY A 27 -1.85 10.26 -13.14
CA GLY A 27 -2.66 10.33 -14.37
C GLY A 27 -4.16 10.10 -14.16
N PHE A 28 -4.64 9.93 -12.92
CA PHE A 28 -6.05 9.80 -12.59
C PHE A 28 -6.58 11.04 -11.89
N GLU A 29 -7.81 11.45 -12.19
CA GLU A 29 -8.57 12.47 -11.45
C GLU A 29 -9.21 11.84 -10.20
N LEU A 30 -8.59 12.00 -9.02
CA LEU A 30 -9.03 11.40 -7.77
C LEU A 30 -9.21 12.41 -6.64
N PRO A 31 -10.07 12.11 -5.63
CA PRO A 31 -10.29 12.98 -4.50
C PRO A 31 -9.10 13.01 -3.55
N ILE A 32 -8.51 14.19 -3.33
CA ILE A 32 -7.52 14.39 -2.26
C ILE A 32 -8.20 14.45 -0.89
N TRP A 33 -9.38 15.06 -0.81
CA TRP A 33 -10.30 15.07 0.34
C TRP A 33 -11.71 15.49 -0.09
N TYR A 34 -12.71 15.24 0.79
CA TYR A 34 -14.10 15.71 0.68
C TYR A 34 -14.42 16.78 1.71
N THR A 35 -13.96 16.61 2.95
CA THR A 35 -14.11 17.58 4.04
C THR A 35 -12.75 18.09 4.49
N SER A 36 -11.99 17.27 5.19
CA SER A 36 -10.59 17.53 5.56
C SER A 36 -9.86 16.22 5.81
N ILE A 37 -8.55 16.20 5.55
CA ILE A 37 -7.69 15.04 5.81
C ILE A 37 -7.85 14.54 7.26
N GLN A 38 -7.92 15.45 8.23
CA GLN A 38 -8.01 15.09 9.64
C GLN A 38 -9.36 14.47 10.00
N GLU A 39 -10.47 15.03 9.53
CA GLU A 39 -11.82 14.51 9.81
C GLU A 39 -12.03 13.15 9.18
N GLU A 40 -11.65 12.99 7.92
CA GLU A 40 -11.74 11.74 7.17
C GLU A 40 -10.89 10.64 7.80
N HIS A 41 -9.66 10.96 8.18
CA HIS A 41 -8.78 10.04 8.91
C HIS A 41 -9.43 9.56 10.21
N LEU A 42 -9.91 10.49 11.05
CA LEU A 42 -10.54 10.15 12.33
C LEU A 42 -11.86 9.42 12.16
N SER A 43 -12.59 9.69 11.08
CA SER A 43 -13.80 8.93 10.73
C SER A 43 -13.48 7.48 10.40
N CYS A 44 -12.43 7.23 9.61
CA CYS A 44 -11.97 5.88 9.32
C CYS A 44 -11.53 5.13 10.60
N ARG A 45 -10.83 5.80 11.52
CA ARG A 45 -10.40 5.20 12.81
C ARG A 45 -11.57 4.87 13.75
N LYS A 46 -12.63 5.69 13.76
CA LYS A 46 -13.71 5.61 14.76
C LYS A 46 -15.00 4.97 14.25
N LYS A 47 -15.22 5.00 12.93
CA LYS A 47 -16.42 4.51 12.25
C LYS A 47 -16.05 3.66 11.06
N SER A 48 -16.32 4.16 9.85
CA SER A 48 -15.86 3.56 8.60
C SER A 48 -15.68 4.61 7.51
N GLY A 49 -14.67 4.40 6.67
CA GLY A 49 -14.42 5.18 5.47
C GLY A 49 -14.47 4.33 4.22
N ILE A 50 -14.96 4.89 3.12
CA ILE A 50 -14.87 4.30 1.79
C ILE A 50 -13.89 5.09 0.93
N PHE A 51 -13.12 4.35 0.15
CA PHE A 51 -12.07 4.88 -0.73
C PHE A 51 -12.28 4.36 -2.13
N ASP A 52 -12.20 5.24 -3.11
CA ASP A 52 -11.99 4.83 -4.49
C ASP A 52 -10.49 4.54 -4.69
N VAL A 53 -10.18 3.29 -4.96
CA VAL A 53 -8.83 2.83 -5.26
C VAL A 53 -8.76 2.14 -6.63
N SER A 54 -9.67 2.52 -7.54
CA SER A 54 -9.78 1.96 -8.89
C SER A 54 -8.60 2.31 -9.81
N HIS A 55 -7.68 3.16 -9.35
CA HIS A 55 -6.41 3.42 -10.02
C HIS A 55 -5.38 2.28 -9.85
N MET A 56 -5.60 1.36 -8.91
CA MET A 56 -4.76 0.17 -8.73
C MET A 56 -5.01 -0.83 -9.85
N GLY A 57 -3.99 -1.63 -10.17
CA GLY A 57 -4.15 -2.72 -11.13
C GLY A 57 -4.88 -3.94 -10.55
N PHE A 58 -5.38 -4.79 -11.44
CA PHE A 58 -5.99 -6.06 -11.06
C PHE A 58 -5.62 -7.13 -12.09
N PHE A 59 -4.74 -8.05 -11.70
CA PHE A 59 -4.21 -9.10 -12.56
C PHE A 59 -4.74 -10.47 -12.15
N GLU A 60 -4.99 -11.32 -13.13
CA GLU A 60 -5.38 -12.70 -12.94
C GLU A 60 -4.36 -13.65 -13.58
N PHE A 61 -3.97 -14.65 -12.81
CA PHE A 61 -3.05 -15.70 -13.24
C PHE A 61 -3.77 -17.04 -13.10
N CYS A 62 -3.88 -17.78 -14.20
CA CYS A 62 -4.56 -19.06 -14.27
C CYS A 62 -3.66 -20.13 -14.86
N GLY A 63 -3.63 -21.29 -14.23
CA GLY A 63 -2.93 -22.45 -14.80
C GLY A 63 -2.49 -23.44 -13.75
N GLU A 64 -2.15 -24.66 -14.20
CA GLU A 64 -1.59 -25.68 -13.32
C GLU A 64 -0.18 -25.24 -12.86
N GLY A 65 0.06 -25.32 -11.56
CA GLY A 65 1.34 -24.89 -10.97
C GLY A 65 1.47 -23.42 -10.67
N VAL A 66 0.42 -22.59 -10.83
CA VAL A 66 0.49 -21.13 -10.58
C VAL A 66 1.00 -20.78 -9.17
N LEU A 67 0.67 -21.57 -8.15
CA LEU A 67 1.20 -21.35 -6.79
C LEU A 67 2.70 -21.65 -6.68
N SER A 68 3.19 -22.68 -7.37
CA SER A 68 4.62 -23.01 -7.42
C SER A 68 5.41 -21.94 -8.16
N TRP A 69 4.86 -21.45 -9.28
CA TRP A 69 5.45 -20.36 -10.03
C TRP A 69 5.50 -19.07 -9.18
N LEU A 70 4.37 -18.65 -8.59
CA LEU A 70 4.32 -17.47 -7.75
C LEU A 70 5.29 -17.57 -6.55
N ASN A 71 5.43 -18.79 -5.99
CA ASN A 71 6.39 -19.08 -4.93
C ASN A 71 7.84 -18.92 -5.39
N SER A 72 8.15 -19.17 -6.67
CA SER A 72 9.53 -19.06 -7.20
C SER A 72 9.95 -17.61 -7.50
N ILE A 73 8.99 -16.71 -7.67
CA ILE A 73 9.27 -15.32 -8.07
C ILE A 73 9.03 -14.30 -6.94
N GLY A 74 8.13 -14.59 -5.99
CA GLY A 74 7.77 -13.70 -4.87
C GLY A 74 8.42 -14.10 -3.56
N THR A 75 8.60 -13.15 -2.66
CA THR A 75 9.23 -13.37 -1.35
C THR A 75 8.33 -14.10 -0.35
N GLN A 76 7.02 -14.19 -0.58
CA GLN A 76 6.07 -14.92 0.24
C GLN A 76 5.93 -16.38 -0.24
N GLN A 77 5.83 -17.32 0.71
CA GLN A 77 5.64 -18.74 0.39
C GLN A 77 4.15 -19.05 0.17
N TYR A 78 3.71 -19.02 -1.10
CA TYR A 78 2.31 -19.27 -1.47
C TYR A 78 1.93 -20.74 -1.62
N ILE A 79 2.89 -21.65 -1.77
CA ILE A 79 2.62 -23.07 -2.03
C ILE A 79 1.74 -23.73 -0.96
N ASN A 80 1.75 -23.19 0.26
CA ASN A 80 0.97 -23.69 1.40
C ASN A 80 -0.34 -22.93 1.63
N PHE A 81 -0.68 -21.96 0.76
CA PHE A 81 -1.93 -21.21 0.92
C PHE A 81 -3.12 -22.05 0.47
N ALA A 82 -4.16 -22.06 1.31
CA ALA A 82 -5.44 -22.64 0.94
C ALA A 82 -6.25 -21.65 0.07
N SER A 83 -7.22 -22.17 -0.69
CA SER A 83 -8.23 -21.34 -1.35
C SER A 83 -8.90 -20.38 -0.37
N GLY A 84 -9.14 -19.16 -0.81
CA GLY A 84 -9.69 -18.09 0.02
C GLY A 84 -8.67 -17.40 0.93
N GLN A 85 -7.35 -17.58 0.76
CA GLN A 85 -6.32 -16.85 1.50
C GLN A 85 -5.68 -15.76 0.66
N CYS A 86 -5.37 -14.62 1.32
CA CYS A 86 -4.55 -13.56 0.76
C CYS A 86 -3.18 -13.52 1.43
N GLY A 87 -2.17 -13.03 0.70
CA GLY A 87 -0.83 -12.82 1.22
C GLY A 87 -0.17 -11.60 0.58
N TYR A 88 0.63 -10.92 1.38
CA TYR A 88 1.48 -9.84 0.93
C TYR A 88 2.85 -10.38 0.51
N THR A 89 3.42 -9.85 -0.53
CA THR A 89 4.72 -10.27 -1.07
C THR A 89 5.46 -9.08 -1.66
N HIS A 90 6.77 -9.21 -1.74
CA HIS A 90 7.63 -8.35 -2.57
C HIS A 90 8.04 -9.09 -3.84
N PHE A 91 8.23 -8.34 -4.92
CA PHE A 91 8.89 -8.79 -6.13
C PHE A 91 10.21 -8.06 -6.29
N LEU A 92 11.26 -8.81 -6.58
CA LEU A 92 12.64 -8.32 -6.63
C LEU A 92 13.25 -8.57 -8.01
N ASP A 93 14.18 -7.71 -8.39
CA ASP A 93 15.06 -8.00 -9.52
C ASP A 93 16.19 -8.98 -9.12
N ASN A 94 16.98 -9.40 -10.09
CA ASN A 94 18.10 -10.33 -9.85
C ASN A 94 19.20 -9.77 -8.91
N ASN A 95 19.27 -8.45 -8.75
CA ASN A 95 20.17 -7.77 -7.81
C ASN A 95 19.56 -7.72 -6.39
N GLY A 96 18.28 -8.06 -6.26
CA GLY A 96 17.53 -8.04 -5.02
C GLY A 96 16.87 -6.70 -4.71
N HIS A 97 16.83 -5.76 -5.66
CA HIS A 97 16.11 -4.50 -5.48
C HIS A 97 14.60 -4.74 -5.59
N LEU A 98 13.87 -4.12 -4.71
CA LEU A 98 12.42 -4.15 -4.66
C LEU A 98 11.85 -3.45 -5.91
N ILE A 99 11.10 -4.21 -6.71
CA ILE A 99 10.39 -3.71 -7.89
C ILE A 99 9.03 -3.14 -7.43
N ASP A 100 8.24 -3.99 -6.78
CA ASP A 100 6.94 -3.61 -6.23
C ASP A 100 6.53 -4.52 -5.07
N ASP A 101 5.57 -4.07 -4.27
CA ASP A 101 4.91 -4.84 -3.23
C ASP A 101 3.44 -5.06 -3.58
N MET A 102 2.95 -6.28 -3.42
CA MET A 102 1.61 -6.64 -3.84
C MET A 102 0.91 -7.56 -2.83
N ILE A 103 -0.41 -7.54 -2.87
CA ILE A 103 -1.24 -8.58 -2.27
C ILE A 103 -1.74 -9.52 -3.36
N PHE A 104 -1.58 -10.83 -3.10
CA PHE A 104 -2.18 -11.88 -3.91
C PHE A 104 -3.28 -12.58 -3.14
N ALA A 105 -4.39 -12.83 -3.82
CA ALA A 105 -5.51 -13.62 -3.35
C ALA A 105 -5.51 -14.97 -4.05
N VAL A 106 -5.48 -16.06 -3.29
CA VAL A 106 -5.54 -17.42 -3.80
C VAL A 106 -7.00 -17.86 -3.87
N ASP A 107 -7.60 -17.80 -5.06
CA ASP A 107 -8.94 -18.31 -5.29
C ASP A 107 -8.96 -19.85 -5.25
N SER A 108 -8.07 -20.45 -6.02
CA SER A 108 -7.89 -21.89 -6.07
C SER A 108 -6.41 -22.25 -6.32
N LYS A 109 -6.09 -23.54 -6.30
CA LYS A 109 -4.74 -24.01 -6.65
C LYS A 109 -4.29 -23.65 -8.06
N ASN A 110 -5.23 -23.29 -8.94
CA ASN A 110 -4.99 -22.98 -10.34
C ASN A 110 -5.37 -21.53 -10.72
N ARG A 111 -5.75 -20.69 -9.75
CA ARG A 111 -6.14 -19.29 -10.00
C ARG A 111 -5.72 -18.40 -8.84
N VAL A 112 -4.97 -17.35 -9.15
CA VAL A 112 -4.61 -16.29 -8.20
C VAL A 112 -4.87 -14.92 -8.80
N LEU A 113 -5.17 -13.96 -7.94
CA LEU A 113 -5.41 -12.56 -8.29
C LEU A 113 -4.40 -11.68 -7.60
N GLY A 114 -3.82 -10.71 -8.31
CA GLY A 114 -2.80 -9.81 -7.79
C GLY A 114 -3.16 -8.35 -8.02
N VAL A 115 -2.77 -7.48 -7.08
CA VAL A 115 -3.11 -6.04 -7.11
C VAL A 115 -1.82 -5.22 -7.12
N PRO A 116 -1.28 -4.86 -8.30
CA PRO A 116 -0.10 -4.00 -8.42
C PRO A 116 -0.43 -2.54 -8.08
N ASN A 117 0.58 -1.81 -7.59
CA ASN A 117 0.48 -0.38 -7.38
C ASN A 117 0.28 0.37 -8.72
N ALA A 118 -0.47 1.48 -8.67
CA ALA A 118 -0.90 2.23 -9.86
C ALA A 118 0.26 2.60 -10.81
N SER A 119 1.35 3.15 -10.28
CA SER A 119 2.53 3.53 -11.05
C SER A 119 3.33 2.33 -11.59
N MET A 120 3.05 1.12 -11.12
CA MET A 120 3.79 -0.09 -11.44
C MET A 120 3.02 -1.07 -12.33
N ILE A 121 1.79 -0.77 -12.75
CA ILE A 121 0.93 -1.69 -13.52
C ILE A 121 1.65 -2.21 -14.77
N SER A 122 2.12 -1.32 -15.65
CA SER A 122 2.82 -1.74 -16.89
C SER A 122 4.14 -2.44 -16.62
N ILE A 123 4.89 -1.98 -15.61
CA ILE A 123 6.17 -2.57 -15.21
C ILE A 123 5.97 -3.98 -14.68
N MET A 124 5.00 -4.17 -13.79
CA MET A 124 4.70 -5.48 -13.24
C MET A 124 4.10 -6.42 -14.28
N TRP A 125 3.30 -5.89 -15.22
CA TRP A 125 2.84 -6.67 -16.37
C TRP A 125 3.99 -7.25 -17.18
N ASP A 126 4.92 -6.40 -17.63
CA ASP A 126 6.08 -6.81 -18.43
C ASP A 126 7.00 -7.75 -17.63
N TRP A 127 7.18 -7.47 -16.34
CA TRP A 127 7.99 -8.30 -15.46
C TRP A 127 7.37 -9.70 -15.28
N PHE A 128 6.06 -9.80 -15.04
CA PHE A 128 5.37 -11.10 -14.96
C PHE A 128 5.42 -11.86 -16.27
N GLN A 129 5.16 -11.20 -17.40
CA GLN A 129 5.28 -11.81 -18.74
C GLN A 129 6.66 -12.42 -18.97
N SER A 130 7.71 -11.71 -18.55
CA SER A 130 9.11 -12.16 -18.71
C SER A 130 9.49 -13.31 -17.76
N ASN A 131 8.68 -13.60 -16.75
CA ASN A 131 8.92 -14.63 -15.75
C ASN A 131 7.86 -15.77 -15.82
N LEU A 132 6.95 -15.76 -16.79
CA LEU A 132 6.04 -16.89 -17.02
C LEU A 132 6.82 -18.11 -17.53
N PRO A 133 6.33 -19.33 -17.25
CA PRO A 133 6.88 -20.54 -17.86
C PRO A 133 6.74 -20.53 -19.39
N ASP A 134 7.76 -21.06 -20.08
CA ASP A 134 7.81 -21.12 -21.55
C ASP A 134 6.79 -22.11 -22.18
N ASP A 135 6.12 -22.92 -21.35
CA ASP A 135 5.24 -24.01 -21.79
C ASP A 135 3.74 -23.62 -21.83
N ASP A 136 3.45 -22.32 -21.71
CA ASP A 136 2.09 -21.77 -21.67
C ASP A 136 1.18 -22.37 -20.56
N SER A 137 1.78 -23.00 -19.55
CA SER A 137 1.03 -23.62 -18.45
C SER A 137 0.31 -22.60 -17.55
N ILE A 138 0.74 -21.35 -17.58
CA ILE A 138 0.15 -20.24 -16.81
C ILE A 138 -0.18 -19.10 -17.79
N THR A 139 -1.40 -18.60 -17.68
CA THR A 139 -1.88 -17.42 -18.43
C THR A 139 -2.03 -16.23 -17.50
N LEU A 140 -1.66 -15.05 -17.99
CA LEU A 140 -1.83 -13.76 -17.32
C LEU A 140 -2.89 -12.94 -18.06
N ARG A 141 -3.83 -12.35 -17.31
CA ARG A 141 -4.83 -11.42 -17.82
C ARG A 141 -4.83 -10.14 -16.99
N ASP A 142 -4.90 -9.00 -17.68
CA ASP A 142 -5.15 -7.70 -17.04
C ASP A 142 -6.67 -7.46 -17.00
N LEU A 143 -7.20 -7.29 -15.81
CA LEU A 143 -8.60 -7.02 -15.53
C LEU A 143 -8.84 -5.56 -15.09
N SER A 144 -7.80 -4.72 -15.10
CA SER A 144 -7.83 -3.36 -14.54
C SER A 144 -8.86 -2.46 -15.25
N ASP A 145 -8.89 -2.45 -16.59
CA ASP A 145 -9.66 -1.48 -17.39
C ASP A 145 -11.18 -1.52 -17.17
N ASN A 146 -11.73 -2.64 -16.70
CA ASN A 146 -13.17 -2.80 -16.52
C ASN A 146 -13.56 -3.07 -15.06
N THR A 147 -12.62 -2.86 -14.13
CA THR A 147 -12.79 -3.14 -12.71
C THR A 147 -12.68 -1.87 -11.90
N SER A 148 -13.70 -1.57 -11.11
CA SER A 148 -13.60 -0.61 -10.02
C SER A 148 -13.24 -1.32 -8.73
N ILE A 149 -12.37 -0.68 -7.93
CA ILE A 149 -11.94 -1.19 -6.64
C ILE A 149 -12.37 -0.20 -5.56
N ILE A 150 -13.24 -0.66 -4.65
CA ILE A 150 -13.75 0.13 -3.53
C ILE A 150 -13.25 -0.48 -2.23
N ALA A 151 -12.51 0.29 -1.43
CA ALA A 151 -12.11 -0.14 -0.10
C ALA A 151 -13.08 0.42 0.95
N LEU A 152 -13.60 -0.44 1.83
CA LEU A 152 -14.39 -0.06 3.01
C LEU A 152 -13.59 -0.45 4.25
N GLN A 153 -13.20 0.55 5.06
CA GLN A 153 -12.24 0.39 6.14
C GLN A 153 -12.74 1.07 7.42
N GLY A 154 -12.54 0.45 8.57
CA GLY A 154 -12.87 0.99 9.88
C GLY A 154 -13.62 -0.01 10.77
N PRO A 155 -13.80 0.29 12.07
CA PRO A 155 -14.42 -0.64 13.03
C PRO A 155 -15.86 -1.01 12.69
N GLU A 156 -16.63 -0.14 12.01
CA GLU A 156 -18.02 -0.39 11.59
C GLU A 156 -18.15 -1.05 10.20
N SER A 157 -17.03 -1.29 9.50
CA SER A 157 -17.04 -1.83 8.14
C SER A 157 -17.80 -3.15 7.99
N SER A 158 -17.65 -4.07 8.95
CA SER A 158 -18.33 -5.38 8.90
C SER A 158 -19.85 -5.25 9.01
N SER A 159 -20.36 -4.34 9.85
CA SER A 159 -21.80 -4.10 10.00
C SER A 159 -22.40 -3.47 8.74
N ILE A 160 -21.68 -2.52 8.13
CA ILE A 160 -22.11 -1.90 6.87
C ILE A 160 -22.12 -2.92 5.73
N LEU A 161 -21.06 -3.76 5.64
CA LEU A 161 -21.01 -4.84 4.66
C LEU A 161 -22.17 -5.83 4.81
N GLU A 162 -22.50 -6.22 6.05
CA GLU A 162 -23.61 -7.15 6.31
C GLU A 162 -24.94 -6.57 5.82
N ILE A 163 -25.17 -5.26 6.00
CA ILE A 163 -26.37 -4.56 5.51
C ILE A 163 -26.40 -4.53 3.98
N VAL A 164 -25.26 -4.22 3.32
CA VAL A 164 -25.23 -3.95 1.88
C VAL A 164 -25.04 -5.22 1.05
N LEU A 165 -24.17 -6.12 1.48
CA LEU A 165 -23.80 -7.31 0.70
C LEU A 165 -24.38 -8.62 1.27
N GLY A 166 -24.91 -8.62 2.48
CA GLY A 166 -25.36 -9.82 3.17
C GLY A 166 -24.21 -10.52 3.94
N LYS A 167 -24.61 -11.30 4.93
CA LYS A 167 -23.69 -11.99 5.85
C LYS A 167 -22.78 -13.01 5.16
N GLU A 168 -23.26 -13.64 4.11
CA GLU A 168 -22.56 -14.65 3.31
C GLU A 168 -21.37 -14.08 2.53
N ASN A 169 -21.35 -12.77 2.29
CA ASN A 169 -20.29 -12.06 1.59
C ASN A 169 -19.24 -11.42 2.52
N LEU A 170 -19.35 -11.67 3.83
CA LEU A 170 -18.35 -11.21 4.78
C LEU A 170 -17.09 -12.07 4.73
N VAL A 171 -15.94 -11.42 4.70
CA VAL A 171 -14.63 -12.09 4.77
C VAL A 171 -13.84 -11.60 5.98
N SER A 172 -13.06 -12.49 6.58
CA SER A 172 -12.13 -12.13 7.64
C SER A 172 -10.81 -11.60 7.06
N ARG A 173 -9.97 -11.04 7.93
CA ARG A 173 -8.66 -10.49 7.52
C ARG A 173 -7.84 -11.53 6.76
N PHE A 174 -7.26 -11.12 5.63
CA PHE A 174 -6.51 -11.95 4.68
C PHE A 174 -7.28 -13.17 4.16
N ARG A 175 -8.62 -13.01 4.02
CA ARG A 175 -9.49 -13.95 3.33
C ARG A 175 -10.15 -13.29 2.14
N CYS A 176 -10.54 -14.10 1.16
CA CYS A 176 -11.14 -13.64 -0.08
C CYS A 176 -12.16 -14.63 -0.60
N GLN A 177 -13.09 -14.15 -1.42
CA GLN A 177 -14.08 -14.96 -2.14
C GLN A 177 -14.70 -14.19 -3.29
N GLU A 178 -15.39 -14.88 -4.17
CA GLU A 178 -16.33 -14.26 -5.10
C GLU A 178 -17.57 -13.77 -4.36
N ILE A 179 -18.19 -12.71 -4.88
CA ILE A 179 -19.45 -12.17 -4.36
C ILE A 179 -20.52 -12.12 -5.43
N SER A 180 -21.78 -12.34 -5.01
CA SER A 180 -22.97 -12.15 -5.83
C SER A 180 -24.12 -11.66 -4.95
N VAL A 181 -24.60 -10.43 -5.21
CA VAL A 181 -25.68 -9.77 -4.46
C VAL A 181 -26.80 -9.47 -5.43
N ASN A 182 -27.78 -10.38 -5.50
CA ASN A 182 -28.85 -10.35 -6.50
C ASN A 182 -29.69 -9.08 -6.42
N ASP A 183 -30.03 -8.60 -5.21
CA ASP A 183 -30.90 -7.44 -5.00
C ASP A 183 -30.27 -6.13 -5.52
N LEU A 184 -28.94 -6.05 -5.56
CA LEU A 184 -28.20 -4.91 -6.10
C LEU A 184 -27.65 -5.15 -7.52
N GLY A 185 -27.73 -6.38 -8.02
CA GLY A 185 -27.11 -6.77 -9.28
C GLY A 185 -25.58 -6.71 -9.26
N ILE A 186 -24.98 -6.87 -8.08
CA ILE A 186 -23.52 -6.77 -7.89
C ILE A 186 -22.90 -8.17 -7.93
N THR A 187 -21.85 -8.29 -8.74
CA THR A 187 -21.01 -9.49 -8.79
C THR A 187 -19.53 -9.07 -8.80
N GLY A 188 -18.65 -9.89 -8.29
CA GLY A 188 -17.23 -9.59 -8.31
C GLY A 188 -16.44 -10.37 -7.28
N TRP A 189 -15.46 -9.72 -6.71
CA TRP A 189 -14.50 -10.29 -5.79
C TRP A 189 -14.38 -9.42 -4.53
N ILE A 190 -14.21 -10.04 -3.37
CA ILE A 190 -13.95 -9.34 -2.10
C ILE A 190 -12.77 -9.97 -1.39
N GLN A 191 -11.93 -9.12 -0.80
CA GLN A 191 -10.82 -9.57 0.04
C GLN A 191 -10.70 -8.72 1.31
N GLY A 192 -10.40 -9.37 2.44
CA GLY A 192 -10.23 -8.77 3.77
C GLY A 192 -8.86 -8.11 3.90
N THR A 193 -8.58 -7.16 3.03
CA THR A 193 -7.32 -6.43 2.93
C THR A 193 -7.58 -4.92 2.99
N GLY A 194 -6.52 -4.11 2.99
CA GLY A 194 -6.62 -2.66 3.00
C GLY A 194 -5.32 -2.01 3.45
N TYR A 195 -5.27 -0.70 3.32
CA TYR A 195 -4.07 0.11 3.51
C TYR A 195 -4.17 1.09 4.69
N THR A 196 -5.11 0.87 5.60
CA THR A 196 -5.39 1.75 6.74
C THR A 196 -4.95 1.16 8.08
N GLY A 197 -4.75 -0.16 8.11
CA GLY A 197 -4.53 -0.93 9.34
C GLY A 197 -5.79 -1.18 10.16
N GLU A 198 -6.95 -0.64 9.74
CA GLU A 198 -8.25 -0.97 10.32
C GLU A 198 -8.79 -2.29 9.76
N LYS A 199 -9.87 -2.78 10.39
CA LYS A 199 -10.70 -3.84 9.80
C LYS A 199 -11.35 -3.30 8.53
N GLY A 200 -11.47 -4.15 7.54
CA GLY A 200 -12.13 -3.74 6.30
C GLY A 200 -11.87 -4.71 5.18
N VAL A 201 -12.32 -4.30 4.01
CA VAL A 201 -12.24 -5.07 2.78
C VAL A 201 -11.88 -4.17 1.61
N GLU A 202 -11.43 -4.81 0.53
CA GLU A 202 -11.36 -4.26 -0.81
C GLU A 202 -12.28 -5.08 -1.70
N ILE A 203 -13.15 -4.40 -2.46
CA ILE A 203 -14.21 -4.98 -3.28
C ILE A 203 -13.92 -4.63 -4.73
N PHE A 204 -13.82 -5.65 -5.58
CA PHE A 204 -13.50 -5.55 -6.99
C PHE A 204 -14.75 -5.93 -7.79
N ILE A 205 -15.28 -4.99 -8.55
CA ILE A 205 -16.54 -5.16 -9.29
C ILE A 205 -16.43 -4.55 -10.69
N PRO A 206 -17.25 -4.97 -11.63
CA PRO A 206 -17.37 -4.27 -12.91
C PRO A 206 -17.65 -2.78 -12.70
N GLU A 207 -16.99 -1.92 -13.45
CA GLU A 207 -17.05 -0.45 -13.26
C GLU A 207 -18.48 0.10 -13.33
N ILE A 208 -19.36 -0.49 -14.15
CA ILE A 208 -20.76 -0.09 -14.29
C ILE A 208 -21.56 -0.30 -12.99
N GLN A 209 -21.10 -1.17 -12.10
CA GLN A 209 -21.75 -1.45 -10.81
C GLN A 209 -21.20 -0.56 -9.68
N ALA A 210 -20.09 0.12 -9.88
CA ALA A 210 -19.41 0.89 -8.84
C ALA A 210 -20.27 2.03 -8.26
N PRO A 211 -20.99 2.84 -9.04
CA PRO A 211 -21.86 3.88 -8.48
C PRO A 211 -22.98 3.31 -7.58
N ILE A 212 -23.53 2.14 -7.92
CA ILE A 212 -24.57 1.48 -7.14
C ILE A 212 -24.05 1.04 -5.79
N LEU A 213 -22.89 0.37 -5.77
CA LEU A 213 -22.25 -0.06 -4.53
C LEU A 213 -21.81 1.13 -3.68
N TRP A 214 -21.24 2.15 -4.29
CA TRP A 214 -20.80 3.37 -3.61
C TRP A 214 -21.96 4.05 -2.87
N ASP A 215 -23.07 4.28 -3.56
CA ASP A 215 -24.27 4.86 -2.96
C ASP A 215 -24.85 3.99 -1.84
N ALA A 216 -24.90 2.67 -2.02
CA ALA A 216 -25.39 1.75 -0.99
C ALA A 216 -24.54 1.79 0.29
N LEU A 217 -23.20 1.87 0.15
CA LEU A 217 -22.28 1.98 1.28
C LEU A 217 -22.41 3.33 2.00
N LEU A 218 -22.52 4.45 1.25
CA LEU A 218 -22.76 5.78 1.83
C LEU A 218 -24.08 5.84 2.58
N ASN A 219 -25.18 5.34 1.99
CA ASN A 219 -26.49 5.30 2.60
C ASN A 219 -26.55 4.42 3.87
N SER A 220 -25.62 3.47 4.00
CA SER A 220 -25.45 2.61 5.17
C SER A 220 -24.52 3.19 6.23
N GLY A 221 -24.03 4.43 6.04
CA GLY A 221 -23.28 5.18 7.05
C GLY A 221 -21.77 5.23 6.85
N ALA A 222 -21.23 4.68 5.78
CA ALA A 222 -19.82 4.88 5.43
C ALA A 222 -19.59 6.34 5.02
N LEU A 223 -18.38 6.85 5.26
CA LEU A 223 -18.00 8.22 4.89
C LEU A 223 -16.95 8.20 3.77
N PRO A 224 -17.06 9.08 2.77
CA PRO A 224 -16.08 9.13 1.69
C PRO A 224 -14.75 9.67 2.23
N VAL A 225 -13.63 9.07 1.80
CA VAL A 225 -12.28 9.37 2.28
C VAL A 225 -11.35 9.50 1.11
N GLY A 226 -10.61 10.62 1.04
CA GLY A 226 -9.68 10.89 -0.04
C GLY A 226 -8.25 10.40 0.22
N LEU A 227 -7.40 10.60 -0.80
CA LEU A 227 -5.99 10.17 -0.82
C LEU A 227 -5.17 10.77 0.33
N GLY A 228 -5.46 12.01 0.75
CA GLY A 228 -4.73 12.65 1.84
C GLY A 228 -4.91 11.93 3.18
N ALA A 229 -6.13 11.48 3.49
CA ALA A 229 -6.37 10.67 4.69
C ALA A 229 -5.86 9.24 4.51
N ARG A 230 -5.95 8.64 3.31
CA ARG A 230 -5.33 7.35 2.99
C ARG A 230 -3.83 7.35 3.32
N ASP A 231 -3.10 8.41 2.95
CA ASP A 231 -1.67 8.54 3.25
C ASP A 231 -1.39 8.67 4.75
N THR A 232 -2.15 9.50 5.48
CA THR A 232 -1.94 9.61 6.94
C THR A 232 -2.30 8.32 7.69
N LEU A 233 -3.30 7.57 7.23
CA LEU A 233 -3.70 6.27 7.80
C LEU A 233 -2.61 5.21 7.62
N ARG A 234 -2.08 5.05 6.39
CA ARG A 234 -1.00 4.09 6.13
C ARG A 234 0.27 4.46 6.90
N LEU A 235 0.60 5.77 6.99
CA LEU A 235 1.75 6.28 7.71
C LEU A 235 1.69 5.90 9.21
N GLU A 236 0.54 6.04 9.87
CA GLU A 236 0.35 5.62 11.25
C GLU A 236 0.54 4.12 11.46
N LYS A 237 0.20 3.30 10.46
CA LYS A 237 0.40 1.85 10.51
C LYS A 237 1.79 1.39 10.12
N GLY A 238 2.57 2.28 9.52
CA GLY A 238 3.90 1.93 9.07
C GLY A 238 3.90 1.09 7.81
N TYR A 239 2.98 1.35 6.88
CA TYR A 239 2.97 0.69 5.57
C TYR A 239 3.84 1.46 4.59
N LEU A 240 4.59 0.72 3.77
CA LEU A 240 5.40 1.27 2.68
C LEU A 240 4.53 1.92 1.61
N LEU A 241 5.07 2.91 0.93
CA LEU A 241 4.51 3.49 -0.28
C LEU A 241 5.51 3.35 -1.42
N SER A 242 5.13 2.58 -2.44
CA SER A 242 5.90 2.40 -3.67
C SER A 242 6.15 3.75 -4.35
N GLY A 243 7.37 3.95 -4.84
CA GLY A 243 7.84 5.22 -5.41
C GLY A 243 8.33 6.24 -4.38
N GLN A 244 7.97 6.11 -3.09
CA GLN A 244 8.38 7.04 -2.02
C GLN A 244 9.30 6.40 -0.97
N ASP A 245 8.93 5.24 -0.43
CA ASP A 245 9.72 4.53 0.58
C ASP A 245 10.72 3.56 -0.06
N PHE A 246 10.52 3.17 -1.29
CA PHE A 246 11.46 2.48 -2.15
C PHE A 246 11.19 2.86 -3.60
N LEU A 247 12.23 2.78 -4.42
CA LEU A 247 12.16 3.06 -5.86
C LEU A 247 13.05 2.06 -6.60
N TRP A 248 12.47 1.35 -7.57
CA TRP A 248 13.22 0.39 -8.34
C TRP A 248 14.15 1.08 -9.35
N PRO A 249 15.49 0.82 -9.32
CA PRO A 249 16.44 1.46 -10.23
C PRO A 249 16.16 1.17 -11.71
N GLY A 250 15.48 0.05 -12.01
CA GLY A 250 15.11 -0.32 -13.39
C GLY A 250 14.14 0.62 -14.07
N LEU A 251 13.48 1.51 -13.33
CA LEU A 251 12.66 2.58 -13.91
C LEU A 251 13.48 3.63 -14.66
N GLY A 252 14.79 3.75 -14.35
CA GLY A 252 15.66 4.75 -14.96
C GLY A 252 15.29 6.20 -14.62
N VAL A 253 14.56 6.40 -13.52
CA VAL A 253 14.16 7.72 -12.99
C VAL A 253 14.64 7.84 -11.55
N ASP A 254 14.98 9.06 -11.16
CA ASP A 254 15.33 9.39 -9.79
C ASP A 254 14.09 9.88 -9.03
N SER A 255 14.19 9.84 -7.70
CA SER A 255 13.18 10.46 -6.82
C SER A 255 13.13 11.98 -7.07
N GLU A 256 11.93 12.55 -7.03
CA GLU A 256 11.73 14.00 -7.01
C GLU A 256 12.29 14.65 -5.73
N ILE A 257 12.58 13.85 -4.72
CA ILE A 257 13.15 14.26 -3.43
C ILE A 257 14.66 14.08 -3.52
N ASP A 258 15.41 15.07 -3.04
CA ASP A 258 16.86 15.09 -3.01
C ASP A 258 17.42 14.06 -2.00
N PHE A 259 17.47 12.80 -2.42
CA PHE A 259 18.16 11.72 -1.72
C PHE A 259 19.52 11.46 -2.35
N PRO A 260 20.47 10.84 -1.62
CA PRO A 260 21.68 10.29 -2.23
C PRO A 260 21.32 9.30 -3.36
N GLU A 261 22.14 9.27 -4.41
CA GLU A 261 21.97 8.35 -5.53
C GLU A 261 21.77 6.90 -5.05
N GLY A 262 20.76 6.23 -5.56
CA GLY A 262 20.40 4.85 -5.20
C GLY A 262 19.87 4.68 -3.78
N PHE A 263 19.63 5.74 -3.03
CA PHE A 263 19.15 5.65 -1.64
C PHE A 263 17.85 4.86 -1.49
N LEU A 264 16.94 4.96 -2.44
CA LEU A 264 15.64 4.26 -2.43
C LEU A 264 15.69 2.87 -3.08
N ALA A 265 16.83 2.43 -3.62
CA ALA A 265 17.03 1.07 -4.13
C ALA A 265 17.18 0.11 -2.94
N ARG A 266 16.07 -0.44 -2.50
CA ARG A 266 15.97 -1.26 -1.28
C ARG A 266 15.62 -2.70 -1.59
N ASN A 267 15.91 -3.60 -0.64
CA ASN A 267 15.43 -4.97 -0.67
C ASN A 267 14.51 -5.30 0.51
N SER A 268 13.90 -6.48 0.49
CA SER A 268 12.93 -6.90 1.51
C SER A 268 13.47 -6.89 2.94
N ALA A 269 14.76 -7.20 3.16
CA ALA A 269 15.35 -7.21 4.50
C ALA A 269 15.59 -5.79 5.04
N GLU A 270 15.79 -4.81 4.15
CA GLU A 270 15.99 -3.41 4.53
C GLU A 270 14.68 -2.73 4.90
N THR A 271 13.57 -3.11 4.25
CA THR A 271 12.24 -2.55 4.56
C THR A 271 11.75 -2.86 5.97
N ASN A 272 12.36 -3.86 6.63
CA ASN A 272 12.04 -4.26 8.00
C ASN A 272 10.53 -4.53 8.25
N VAL A 273 9.79 -4.83 7.18
CA VAL A 273 8.38 -5.20 7.25
C VAL A 273 8.25 -6.60 7.87
N PRO A 274 7.41 -6.79 8.89
CA PRO A 274 7.37 -8.05 9.67
C PRO A 274 6.60 -9.19 8.98
N PHE A 275 6.26 -9.06 7.70
CA PHE A 275 5.49 -10.03 6.93
C PHE A 275 5.88 -9.99 5.46
N GLY A 276 5.46 -10.97 4.67
CA GLY A 276 5.71 -11.00 3.22
C GLY A 276 7.10 -11.46 2.80
N LEU A 277 7.97 -11.82 3.74
CA LEU A 277 9.28 -12.40 3.47
C LEU A 277 9.40 -13.75 4.18
N ASN A 278 9.56 -14.82 3.41
CA ASN A 278 9.85 -16.15 3.90
C ASN A 278 11.13 -16.67 3.24
N LEU A 279 12.12 -17.02 4.04
CA LEU A 279 13.42 -17.51 3.55
C LEU A 279 13.49 -19.04 3.38
N ASP A 280 12.41 -19.76 3.69
CA ASP A 280 12.39 -21.23 3.62
C ASP A 280 12.15 -21.78 2.19
N HIS A 281 12.06 -20.88 1.18
CA HIS A 281 11.94 -21.24 -0.23
C HIS A 281 12.85 -20.38 -1.08
N ASP A 282 13.03 -20.76 -2.34
CA ASP A 282 13.82 -20.00 -3.30
C ASP A 282 12.93 -19.01 -4.05
N PHE A 283 13.45 -17.81 -4.27
CA PHE A 283 12.82 -16.72 -5.02
C PHE A 283 13.86 -15.81 -5.66
N ILE A 284 13.43 -15.00 -6.63
CA ILE A 284 14.30 -14.03 -7.32
C ILE A 284 14.86 -13.03 -6.31
N GLY A 285 16.18 -12.80 -6.33
CA GLY A 285 16.87 -11.84 -5.44
C GLY A 285 17.19 -12.35 -4.03
N LYS A 286 16.78 -13.58 -3.63
CA LYS A 286 16.98 -14.15 -2.27
C LYS A 286 18.41 -14.01 -1.75
N LYS A 287 19.45 -14.24 -2.59
CA LYS A 287 20.85 -14.18 -2.17
C LYS A 287 21.23 -12.79 -1.67
N SER A 288 20.77 -11.74 -2.35
CA SER A 288 20.97 -10.34 -1.94
C SER A 288 20.23 -10.00 -0.65
N VAL A 289 18.99 -10.48 -0.51
CA VAL A 289 18.20 -10.30 0.72
C VAL A 289 18.93 -10.89 1.92
N ILE A 290 19.41 -12.14 1.84
CA ILE A 290 20.16 -12.80 2.92
C ILE A 290 21.42 -12.01 3.29
N LYS A 291 22.17 -11.52 2.28
CA LYS A 291 23.38 -10.72 2.51
C LYS A 291 23.13 -9.42 3.26
N SER A 292 21.95 -8.82 3.09
CA SER A 292 21.57 -7.54 3.70
C SER A 292 20.85 -7.69 5.05
N MET A 293 20.61 -8.90 5.55
CA MET A 293 19.83 -9.09 6.78
C MET A 293 20.47 -8.44 8.00
N ASP A 294 21.79 -8.55 8.14
CA ASP A 294 22.53 -8.10 9.33
C ASP A 294 23.32 -6.80 9.08
N SER A 295 23.13 -6.14 7.95
CA SER A 295 23.92 -4.97 7.58
C SER A 295 23.09 -3.88 6.91
N GLY A 296 23.67 -2.66 6.84
CA GLY A 296 23.07 -1.52 6.17
C GLY A 296 21.94 -0.84 6.93
N ALA A 297 21.35 0.13 6.26
CA ALA A 297 20.25 0.89 6.80
C ALA A 297 18.97 0.04 6.82
N LYS A 298 18.20 0.16 7.88
CA LYS A 298 16.88 -0.47 8.05
C LYS A 298 15.79 0.57 8.18
N TRP A 299 14.60 0.22 7.75
CA TRP A 299 13.44 1.08 7.85
C TRP A 299 12.88 1.08 9.27
N HIS A 300 12.79 2.27 9.87
CA HIS A 300 12.35 2.47 11.25
C HIS A 300 11.30 3.57 11.32
N GLY A 301 10.47 3.51 12.37
CA GLY A 301 9.60 4.60 12.77
C GLY A 301 10.32 5.60 13.67
N LEU A 302 9.95 6.87 13.57
CA LEU A 302 10.41 7.97 14.41
C LEU A 302 9.20 8.72 14.98
N LEU A 303 9.08 8.77 16.30
CA LEU A 303 8.03 9.48 17.01
C LEU A 303 8.60 10.77 17.61
N CYS A 304 8.16 11.93 17.12
CA CYS A 304 8.60 13.24 17.66
C CYS A 304 8.18 13.41 19.12
N GLN A 305 9.11 13.91 19.94
CA GLN A 305 8.95 14.10 21.37
C GLN A 305 8.63 15.55 21.75
N GLU A 306 8.59 16.43 20.78
CA GLU A 306 8.32 17.86 20.97
C GLU A 306 7.51 18.45 19.81
N LYS A 307 6.84 19.57 20.09
CA LYS A 307 6.10 20.31 19.05
C LYS A 307 7.07 21.04 18.12
N GLY A 308 6.79 20.98 16.84
CA GLY A 308 7.58 21.66 15.81
C GLY A 308 7.07 21.40 14.41
N PRO A 309 7.84 21.76 13.39
CA PRO A 309 7.54 21.38 12.00
C PRO A 309 7.45 19.86 11.89
N SER A 310 6.45 19.37 11.20
CA SER A 310 6.31 17.92 10.98
C SER A 310 7.44 17.38 10.10
N PRO A 311 7.93 16.17 10.35
CA PRO A 311 8.83 15.49 9.45
C PRO A 311 8.26 15.38 8.04
N ARG A 312 9.16 15.41 7.03
CA ARG A 312 8.82 15.28 5.62
C ARG A 312 9.85 14.40 4.93
N PRO A 313 9.49 13.77 3.80
CA PRO A 313 10.47 13.07 2.96
C PRO A 313 11.67 13.95 2.64
N GLY A 314 12.86 13.37 2.63
CA GLY A 314 14.14 14.08 2.42
C GLY A 314 14.77 14.69 3.68
N HIS A 315 14.05 14.78 4.79
CA HIS A 315 14.64 15.30 6.03
C HIS A 315 15.74 14.37 6.56
N LEU A 316 16.87 14.97 6.89
CA LEU A 316 18.03 14.29 7.51
C LEU A 316 17.71 13.87 8.95
N VAL A 317 18.24 12.72 9.35
CA VAL A 317 18.17 12.21 10.72
C VAL A 317 19.58 12.14 11.29
N TYR A 318 19.77 12.66 12.50
CA TYR A 318 21.04 12.78 13.19
C TYR A 318 21.04 12.02 14.53
N ASP A 319 22.22 11.54 14.94
CA ASP A 319 22.44 10.89 16.24
C ASP A 319 22.57 11.86 17.41
N GLY A 320 22.51 13.17 17.18
CA GLY A 320 22.62 14.21 18.20
C GLY A 320 22.04 15.56 17.76
N SER A 321 21.93 16.48 18.75
CA SER A 321 21.41 17.83 18.52
C SER A 321 22.48 18.85 18.11
N ASP A 322 23.75 18.57 18.38
CA ASP A 322 24.86 19.49 18.17
C ASP A 322 25.43 19.45 16.73
N HIS A 323 26.42 20.32 16.49
CA HIS A 323 27.04 20.46 15.16
C HIS A 323 27.92 19.27 14.77
N ASN A 324 28.35 18.43 15.71
CA ASN A 324 29.21 17.28 15.47
C ASN A 324 28.37 15.99 15.25
N ALA A 325 27.04 16.08 15.44
CA ALA A 325 26.16 14.95 15.24
C ALA A 325 26.23 14.42 13.78
N LYS A 326 26.27 13.10 13.68
CA LYS A 326 26.34 12.40 12.39
C LYS A 326 24.96 12.16 11.78
N ILE A 327 24.88 12.18 10.48
CA ILE A 327 23.72 11.73 9.75
C ILE A 327 23.65 10.20 9.85
N VAL A 328 22.54 9.69 10.35
CA VAL A 328 22.26 8.24 10.44
C VAL A 328 21.25 7.77 9.39
N GLY A 329 20.65 8.67 8.64
CA GLY A 329 19.74 8.35 7.53
C GLY A 329 18.80 9.49 7.16
N TYR A 330 17.72 9.11 6.46
CA TYR A 330 16.75 10.05 5.88
C TYR A 330 15.32 9.57 6.13
N VAL A 331 14.44 10.53 6.32
CA VAL A 331 13.00 10.30 6.34
C VAL A 331 12.52 10.06 4.91
N THR A 332 11.80 8.96 4.68
CA THR A 332 11.15 8.66 3.39
C THR A 332 9.66 8.99 3.43
N SER A 333 9.02 8.82 4.58
CA SER A 333 7.61 9.19 4.82
C SER A 333 7.47 9.91 6.13
N GLY A 334 6.68 10.98 6.19
CA GLY A 334 6.49 11.72 7.44
C GLY A 334 5.40 12.77 7.39
N GLY A 335 4.78 13.01 8.53
CA GLY A 335 3.70 13.97 8.66
C GLY A 335 3.15 14.08 10.09
N PRO A 336 2.12 14.90 10.29
CA PRO A 336 1.38 14.93 11.55
C PRO A 336 0.45 13.73 11.64
N SER A 337 0.44 13.02 12.76
CA SER A 337 -0.53 11.94 13.03
C SER A 337 -1.83 12.52 13.59
N PRO A 338 -2.97 12.41 12.88
CA PRO A 338 -4.26 12.85 13.40
C PRO A 338 -4.69 12.12 14.67
N SER A 339 -4.38 10.82 14.78
CA SER A 339 -4.71 10.02 15.96
C SER A 339 -3.91 10.40 17.20
N LEU A 340 -2.69 10.93 17.04
CA LEU A 340 -1.78 11.36 18.12
C LEU A 340 -1.77 12.89 18.31
N ASN A 341 -2.92 13.52 18.18
CA ASN A 341 -3.07 14.98 18.38
C ASN A 341 -2.08 15.81 17.53
N ARG A 342 -1.87 15.41 16.25
CA ARG A 342 -0.94 16.01 15.32
C ARG A 342 0.54 15.94 15.72
N THR A 343 0.90 15.00 16.58
CA THR A 343 2.31 14.67 16.84
C THR A 343 2.98 14.27 15.53
N GLY A 344 4.19 14.77 15.29
CA GLY A 344 5.00 14.39 14.13
C GLY A 344 5.42 12.92 14.23
N ILE A 345 5.17 12.18 13.17
CA ILE A 345 5.67 10.80 12.98
C ILE A 345 6.40 10.72 11.66
N ALA A 346 7.39 9.85 11.59
CA ALA A 346 8.12 9.60 10.35
C ALA A 346 8.57 8.16 10.24
N MET A 347 8.87 7.75 9.03
CA MET A 347 9.55 6.51 8.71
C MET A 347 10.71 6.82 7.79
N GLY A 348 11.78 6.04 7.88
CA GLY A 348 12.95 6.23 7.05
C GLY A 348 13.99 5.14 7.22
N TYR A 349 14.97 5.13 6.34
CA TYR A 349 16.09 4.19 6.41
C TYR A 349 17.20 4.79 7.26
N LEU A 350 17.52 4.11 8.36
CA LEU A 350 18.46 4.53 9.38
C LEU A 350 19.52 3.43 9.59
N GLU A 351 20.78 3.83 9.75
CA GLU A 351 21.90 2.91 9.94
C GLU A 351 22.42 2.95 11.37
N GLY A 352 22.68 1.79 11.95
CA GLY A 352 23.32 1.66 13.28
C GLY A 352 22.45 2.13 14.43
N VAL A 353 21.12 2.15 14.28
CA VAL A 353 20.18 2.61 15.31
C VAL A 353 19.48 1.43 15.99
N VAL A 354 19.03 1.66 17.22
CA VAL A 354 18.25 0.69 18.01
C VAL A 354 16.92 1.30 18.47
N LEU A 355 15.98 0.45 18.84
CA LEU A 355 14.70 0.90 19.40
C LEU A 355 14.93 1.72 20.67
N ASP A 356 14.05 2.69 20.90
CA ASP A 356 14.07 3.65 22.00
C ASP A 356 15.26 4.63 22.01
N GLN A 357 16.10 4.60 20.97
CA GLN A 357 17.19 5.56 20.79
C GLN A 357 16.63 6.95 20.47
N GLU A 358 17.18 7.99 21.13
CA GLU A 358 16.92 9.38 20.77
C GLU A 358 17.68 9.78 19.50
N LEU A 359 16.97 10.39 18.56
CA LEU A 359 17.49 10.92 17.30
C LEU A 359 16.89 12.30 17.03
N TRP A 360 17.48 13.04 16.10
CA TRP A 360 17.05 14.39 15.75
C TRP A 360 16.77 14.51 14.26
N ILE A 361 15.54 14.89 13.91
CA ILE A 361 15.11 15.10 12.53
C ILE A 361 15.32 16.58 12.17
N GLN A 362 16.04 16.86 11.09
CA GLN A 362 16.23 18.23 10.56
C GLN A 362 14.95 18.71 9.89
N ALA A 363 13.93 19.07 10.66
CA ALA A 363 12.61 19.41 10.17
C ALA A 363 12.51 20.80 9.51
N SER A 364 13.55 21.61 9.61
CA SER A 364 13.77 22.86 8.87
C SER A 364 15.24 23.22 8.85
N SER A 365 15.65 24.19 8.03
CA SER A 365 17.05 24.67 7.97
C SER A 365 17.60 25.15 9.32
N ARG A 366 16.74 25.50 10.27
CA ARG A 366 17.10 26.09 11.57
C ARG A 366 16.77 25.21 12.77
N ARG A 367 16.04 24.08 12.59
CA ARG A 367 15.52 23.32 13.72
C ARG A 367 15.60 21.83 13.51
N ARG A 368 16.23 21.17 14.46
CA ARG A 368 16.15 19.73 14.65
C ARG A 368 15.05 19.43 15.68
N ILE A 369 14.25 18.42 15.42
CA ILE A 369 13.19 17.94 16.30
C ILE A 369 13.63 16.65 16.93
N ARG A 370 13.59 16.60 18.27
CA ARG A 370 13.90 15.39 19.02
C ARG A 370 12.84 14.33 18.76
N SER A 371 13.27 13.13 18.46
CA SER A 371 12.42 11.97 18.20
C SER A 371 12.98 10.72 18.86
N ILE A 372 12.16 9.70 18.99
CA ILE A 372 12.54 8.36 19.47
C ILE A 372 12.30 7.36 18.37
N VAL A 373 13.25 6.42 18.20
CA VAL A 373 13.12 5.28 17.29
C VAL A 373 12.06 4.31 17.83
N VAL A 374 11.04 4.04 17.03
CA VAL A 374 9.95 3.14 17.38
C VAL A 374 9.75 2.08 16.30
N LYS A 375 9.15 0.96 16.69
CA LYS A 375 8.66 -0.03 15.73
C LYS A 375 7.20 0.33 15.38
N PRO A 376 6.85 0.61 14.13
CA PRO A 376 5.45 0.77 13.74
C PRO A 376 4.63 -0.48 14.10
N PRO A 377 3.29 -0.35 14.32
CA PRO A 377 2.48 0.86 14.14
C PRO A 377 2.69 1.91 15.24
N PHE A 378 2.38 3.18 14.89
CA PHE A 378 2.40 4.29 15.85
C PHE A 378 1.15 4.35 16.72
N VAL A 379 0.03 3.74 16.25
CA VAL A 379 -1.28 3.67 16.91
C VAL A 379 -1.88 2.27 16.76
#